data_f0bf06ed71f22638c530e7f4b13d32ae
#
_entry.id   f0bf06ed71f22638c530e7f4b13d32ae
#
_cell.length_a   1.000
_cell.length_b   1.000
_cell.length_c   1.000
_cell.angle_alpha   90.00
_cell.angle_beta   90.00
_cell.angle_gamma   90.00
#
_symmetry.space_group_name_H-M   'P 1'
#
loop_
_entity.id
_entity.type
_entity.pdbx_description
1 polymer ?
#
loop_
_entity_poly.entity_id
_entity_poly.type
_entity_poly.pdbx_seq_one_letter_code
_entity_poly.pdbx_strand_id
1 'polypeptide(L)'
;MGRVETEQRSVTVGDYTFDVRIGGPERGPWVLLLHGFPVNGSCYDDVVGRLHESGLRTIVLDQRGYSPGARPTEVDAYRIDHLVDDALGVLDALQVPYAILVGHDWGGIVAWHLAGKHPDRFTGLVVASTGHPSAVAAALANSDQRERSSYIKDFVADGAEEKLLARDGILLRRAGCTATELEPLTQPGAMTAALNWYRANFAGDIKATMSCPPIEVPTTLVWSTGDAALGREQAQGTSRFVYADFRFCELADVDHWIPQKASAALASEIALRSAVF
;
A
#
# COMPACT_ATOMS: atom_id res chain seq x y z
N MET A 1 22.28 -9.60 -9.54
CA MET A 1 22.00 -8.98 -8.22
C MET A 1 21.99 -10.09 -7.19
N GLY A 2 22.78 -9.99 -6.12
CA GLY A 2 22.72 -10.94 -5.02
C GLY A 2 21.36 -10.86 -4.33
N ARG A 3 20.91 -11.99 -3.79
CA ARG A 3 19.65 -12.05 -3.00
C ARG A 3 19.83 -11.13 -1.79
N VAL A 4 18.93 -10.15 -1.66
CA VAL A 4 18.94 -9.23 -0.51
C VAL A 4 18.63 -10.04 0.74
N GLU A 5 19.53 -10.04 1.73
CA GLU A 5 19.29 -10.72 3.00
C GLU A 5 18.22 -9.94 3.78
N THR A 6 17.05 -10.54 3.90
CA THR A 6 15.98 -10.06 4.80
C THR A 6 15.67 -11.18 5.79
N GLU A 7 15.47 -10.81 7.04
CA GLU A 7 14.99 -11.70 8.09
C GLU A 7 13.45 -11.71 8.07
N GLN A 8 12.87 -12.89 8.02
CA GLN A 8 11.42 -13.07 8.19
C GLN A 8 11.10 -13.13 9.68
N ARG A 9 10.14 -12.33 10.12
CA ARG A 9 9.65 -12.34 11.50
C ARG A 9 8.13 -12.38 11.53
N SER A 10 7.60 -13.03 12.58
CA SER A 10 6.20 -12.93 12.95
C SER A 10 6.06 -11.92 14.08
N VAL A 11 5.21 -10.90 13.89
CA VAL A 11 4.98 -9.81 14.85
C VAL A 11 3.56 -9.87 15.33
N THR A 12 3.35 -9.98 16.64
CA THR A 12 2.00 -10.02 17.24
C THR A 12 1.53 -8.61 17.59
N VAL A 13 0.32 -8.27 17.13
CA VAL A 13 -0.38 -7.02 17.44
C VAL A 13 -1.81 -7.38 17.86
N GLY A 14 -2.15 -7.18 19.12
CA GLY A 14 -3.42 -7.63 19.68
C GLY A 14 -3.59 -9.14 19.49
N ASP A 15 -4.69 -9.55 18.87
CA ASP A 15 -5.03 -10.95 18.64
C ASP A 15 -4.44 -11.51 17.32
N TYR A 16 -3.72 -10.70 16.55
CA TYR A 16 -3.23 -11.06 15.21
C TYR A 16 -1.71 -11.18 15.17
N THR A 17 -1.24 -12.04 14.27
CA THR A 17 0.19 -12.22 13.99
C THR A 17 0.45 -11.88 12.52
N PHE A 18 1.34 -10.93 12.31
CA PHE A 18 1.72 -10.43 11.00
C PHE A 18 3.08 -10.97 10.56
N ASP A 19 3.16 -11.36 9.30
CA ASP A 19 4.42 -11.69 8.66
C ASP A 19 5.12 -10.41 8.20
N VAL A 20 6.36 -10.25 8.64
CA VAL A 20 7.16 -9.05 8.38
C VAL A 20 8.54 -9.46 7.89
N ARG A 21 9.04 -8.80 6.86
CA ARG A 21 10.43 -8.95 6.39
C ARG A 21 11.24 -7.72 6.78
N ILE A 22 12.35 -7.94 7.48
CA ILE A 22 13.23 -6.87 7.97
C ILE A 22 14.61 -7.05 7.36
N GLY A 23 15.21 -5.96 6.85
CA GLY A 23 16.55 -6.02 6.27
C GLY A 23 17.21 -4.65 6.17
N GLY A 24 18.46 -4.66 5.69
CA GLY A 24 19.27 -3.46 5.55
C GLY A 24 20.17 -3.19 6.75
N PRO A 25 20.99 -2.11 6.71
CA PRO A 25 21.97 -1.81 7.75
C PRO A 25 21.30 -1.52 9.09
N GLU A 26 21.84 -2.08 10.18
CA GLU A 26 21.27 -1.99 11.53
C GLU A 26 20.99 -0.56 12.02
N ARG A 27 21.82 0.39 11.61
CA ARG A 27 21.70 1.82 12.00
C ARG A 27 21.08 2.69 10.93
N GLY A 28 20.59 2.09 9.83
CA GLY A 28 19.90 2.82 8.76
C GLY A 28 18.56 3.39 9.22
N PRO A 29 18.14 4.54 8.67
CA PRO A 29 16.79 5.05 8.86
C PRO A 29 15.76 4.00 8.43
N TRP A 30 14.67 3.89 9.21
CA TRP A 30 13.64 2.91 8.96
C TRP A 30 12.69 3.34 7.83
N VAL A 31 12.30 2.36 7.01
CA VAL A 31 11.29 2.49 5.97
C VAL A 31 10.24 1.41 6.17
N LEU A 32 8.99 1.79 6.41
CA LEU A 32 7.84 0.88 6.42
C LEU A 32 7.19 0.85 5.04
N LEU A 33 7.05 -0.36 4.45
CA LEU A 33 6.47 -0.55 3.12
C LEU A 33 5.15 -1.34 3.23
N LEU A 34 4.07 -0.74 2.69
CA LEU A 34 2.71 -1.24 2.71
C LEU A 34 2.24 -1.52 1.28
N HIS A 35 1.96 -2.80 0.97
CA HIS A 35 1.51 -3.24 -0.35
C HIS A 35 0.00 -3.02 -0.57
N GLY A 36 -0.48 -3.22 -1.80
CA GLY A 36 -1.89 -3.16 -2.17
C GLY A 36 -2.50 -4.52 -2.55
N PHE A 37 -3.66 -4.46 -3.20
CA PHE A 37 -4.37 -5.63 -3.74
C PHE A 37 -4.04 -5.79 -5.25
N PRO A 38 -3.84 -6.99 -5.75
CA PRO A 38 -3.82 -8.31 -5.10
C PRO A 38 -2.41 -8.79 -4.77
N VAL A 39 -1.47 -7.88 -4.61
CA VAL A 39 -0.06 -8.19 -4.34
C VAL A 39 0.23 -8.25 -2.83
N ASN A 40 1.34 -8.84 -2.45
CA ASN A 40 1.86 -8.88 -1.08
C ASN A 40 3.19 -8.14 -1.00
N GLY A 41 3.87 -8.22 0.13
CA GLY A 41 5.15 -7.53 0.34
C GLY A 41 6.23 -7.86 -0.68
N SER A 42 6.14 -8.98 -1.42
CA SER A 42 7.12 -9.32 -2.47
C SER A 42 7.15 -8.34 -3.64
N CYS A 43 6.09 -7.55 -3.84
CA CYS A 43 6.07 -6.48 -4.84
C CYS A 43 7.18 -5.45 -4.66
N TYR A 44 7.75 -5.36 -3.44
CA TYR A 44 8.83 -4.44 -3.11
C TYR A 44 10.23 -5.05 -3.19
N ASP A 45 10.42 -6.31 -3.61
CA ASP A 45 11.72 -6.99 -3.53
C ASP A 45 12.85 -6.21 -4.23
N ASP A 46 12.61 -5.69 -5.42
CA ASP A 46 13.58 -4.88 -6.14
C ASP A 46 13.79 -3.49 -5.52
N VAL A 47 12.76 -2.91 -4.92
CA VAL A 47 12.83 -1.63 -4.19
C VAL A 47 13.68 -1.80 -2.93
N VAL A 48 13.42 -2.85 -2.15
CA VAL A 48 14.16 -3.17 -0.91
C VAL A 48 15.65 -3.28 -1.15
N GLY A 49 16.07 -4.01 -2.20
CA GLY A 49 17.50 -4.12 -2.54
C GLY A 49 18.18 -2.77 -2.75
N ARG A 50 17.52 -1.87 -3.48
CA ARG A 50 18.03 -0.51 -3.74
C ARG A 50 18.04 0.37 -2.50
N LEU A 51 17.05 0.21 -1.62
CA LEU A 51 17.01 0.95 -0.35
C LEU A 51 18.15 0.52 0.58
N HIS A 52 18.47 -0.78 0.65
CA HIS A 52 19.61 -1.28 1.42
C HIS A 52 20.94 -0.75 0.87
N GLU A 53 21.12 -0.71 -0.46
CA GLU A 53 22.27 -0.10 -1.11
C GLU A 53 22.39 1.41 -0.78
N SER A 54 21.25 2.07 -0.57
CA SER A 54 21.18 3.49 -0.16
C SER A 54 21.33 3.69 1.36
N GLY A 55 21.61 2.64 2.13
CA GLY A 55 21.82 2.72 3.58
C GLY A 55 20.56 2.75 4.41
N LEU A 56 19.40 2.44 3.83
CA LEU A 56 18.11 2.43 4.52
C LEU A 56 17.78 1.03 5.06
N ARG A 57 17.07 0.98 6.18
CA ARG A 57 16.59 -0.23 6.81
C ARG A 57 15.09 -0.40 6.56
N THR A 58 14.65 -1.57 6.13
CA THR A 58 13.28 -1.78 5.66
C THR A 58 12.48 -2.71 6.57
N ILE A 59 11.19 -2.42 6.68
CA ILE A 59 10.15 -3.27 7.23
C ILE A 59 9.10 -3.43 6.11
N VAL A 60 8.98 -4.63 5.56
CA VAL A 60 7.95 -4.96 4.59
C VAL A 60 6.88 -5.77 5.31
N LEU A 61 5.68 -5.23 5.39
CA LEU A 61 4.57 -5.83 6.10
C LEU A 61 3.62 -6.54 5.13
N ASP A 62 3.39 -7.83 5.34
CA ASP A 62 2.22 -8.50 4.76
C ASP A 62 1.01 -8.13 5.63
N GLN A 63 0.14 -7.28 5.10
CA GLN A 63 -0.92 -6.64 5.87
C GLN A 63 -2.05 -7.62 6.23
N ARG A 64 -3.04 -7.15 7.03
CA ARG A 64 -4.24 -7.92 7.42
C ARG A 64 -4.90 -8.57 6.20
N GLY A 65 -5.22 -9.86 6.29
CA GLY A 65 -5.74 -10.67 5.20
C GLY A 65 -4.67 -11.39 4.38
N TYR A 66 -3.47 -10.81 4.27
CA TYR A 66 -2.32 -11.42 3.58
C TYR A 66 -1.47 -12.25 4.54
N SER A 67 -1.18 -11.75 5.73
CA SER A 67 -0.59 -12.56 6.80
C SER A 67 -1.56 -13.65 7.24
N PRO A 68 -1.19 -14.94 7.20
CA PRO A 68 -2.08 -16.04 7.60
C PRO A 68 -2.59 -15.93 9.04
N GLY A 69 -1.77 -15.38 9.96
CA GLY A 69 -2.15 -15.13 11.35
C GLY A 69 -3.03 -13.90 11.58
N ALA A 70 -3.40 -13.17 10.51
CA ALA A 70 -4.22 -11.96 10.56
C ALA A 70 -5.35 -11.98 9.52
N ARG A 71 -6.15 -13.06 9.51
CA ARG A 71 -7.27 -13.26 8.57
C ARG A 71 -8.60 -13.43 9.31
N PRO A 72 -9.13 -12.36 9.96
CA PRO A 72 -10.48 -12.44 10.56
C PRO A 72 -11.54 -12.75 9.49
N THR A 73 -12.63 -13.39 9.92
CA THR A 73 -13.75 -13.75 9.05
C THR A 73 -14.74 -12.60 8.85
N GLU A 74 -14.83 -11.71 9.81
CA GLU A 74 -15.76 -10.58 9.84
C GLU A 74 -15.31 -9.50 8.87
N VAL A 75 -16.20 -9.06 7.99
CA VAL A 75 -15.93 -8.00 7.00
C VAL A 75 -15.50 -6.70 7.69
N ASP A 76 -16.20 -6.31 8.75
CA ASP A 76 -15.91 -5.05 9.47
C ASP A 76 -14.51 -5.01 10.10
N ALA A 77 -13.87 -6.17 10.33
CA ALA A 77 -12.50 -6.24 10.81
C ALA A 77 -11.47 -5.69 9.79
N TYR A 78 -11.89 -5.44 8.54
CA TYR A 78 -11.05 -4.89 7.46
C TYR A 78 -11.30 -3.40 7.18
N ARG A 79 -12.00 -2.70 8.07
CA ARG A 79 -12.18 -1.24 7.96
C ARG A 79 -10.83 -0.53 8.07
N ILE A 80 -10.73 0.60 7.40
CA ILE A 80 -9.47 1.37 7.28
C ILE A 80 -8.79 1.64 8.62
N ASP A 81 -9.56 1.92 9.67
CA ASP A 81 -9.00 2.19 11.00
C ASP A 81 -8.21 0.99 11.55
N HIS A 82 -8.72 -0.24 11.38
CA HIS A 82 -8.01 -1.46 11.81
C HIS A 82 -6.71 -1.69 11.03
N LEU A 83 -6.71 -1.37 9.72
CA LEU A 83 -5.50 -1.50 8.88
C LEU A 83 -4.43 -0.49 9.31
N VAL A 84 -4.85 0.71 9.71
CA VAL A 84 -3.99 1.75 10.27
C VAL A 84 -3.40 1.31 11.61
N ASP A 85 -4.25 0.81 12.53
CA ASP A 85 -3.84 0.34 13.86
C ASP A 85 -2.85 -0.82 13.77
N ASP A 86 -3.02 -1.74 12.82
CA ASP A 86 -2.10 -2.85 12.59
C ASP A 86 -0.68 -2.36 12.23
N ALA A 87 -0.59 -1.47 11.25
CA ALA A 87 0.70 -0.98 10.78
C ALA A 87 1.42 -0.17 11.87
N LEU A 88 0.67 0.62 12.64
CA LEU A 88 1.20 1.33 13.81
C LEU A 88 1.65 0.34 14.90
N GLY A 89 0.82 -0.66 15.20
CA GLY A 89 1.12 -1.70 16.19
C GLY A 89 2.35 -2.54 15.83
N VAL A 90 2.59 -2.80 14.54
CA VAL A 90 3.82 -3.46 14.08
C VAL A 90 5.05 -2.60 14.36
N LEU A 91 5.01 -1.29 14.11
CA LEU A 91 6.11 -0.39 14.46
C LEU A 91 6.35 -0.37 15.97
N ASP A 92 5.30 -0.36 16.78
CA ASP A 92 5.38 -0.35 18.25
C ASP A 92 5.99 -1.66 18.78
N ALA A 93 5.53 -2.80 18.28
CA ALA A 93 6.05 -4.12 18.65
C ALA A 93 7.53 -4.30 18.27
N LEU A 94 7.97 -3.69 17.17
CA LEU A 94 9.36 -3.66 16.73
C LEU A 94 10.18 -2.55 17.40
N GLN A 95 9.57 -1.74 18.27
CA GLN A 95 10.21 -0.60 18.95
C GLN A 95 10.80 0.43 17.97
N VAL A 96 10.11 0.66 16.84
CA VAL A 96 10.50 1.64 15.83
C VAL A 96 9.76 2.94 16.13
N PRO A 97 10.43 3.97 16.65
CA PRO A 97 9.75 5.19 17.09
C PRO A 97 9.25 6.04 15.91
N TYR A 98 9.98 6.04 14.80
CA TYR A 98 9.63 6.76 13.58
C TYR A 98 10.24 6.07 12.36
N ALA A 99 9.59 6.25 11.19
CA ALA A 99 10.03 5.70 9.93
C ALA A 99 9.66 6.62 8.75
N ILE A 100 10.25 6.38 7.59
CA ILE A 100 9.69 6.81 6.32
C ILE A 100 8.56 5.84 5.97
N LEU A 101 7.40 6.35 5.65
CA LEU A 101 6.24 5.56 5.29
C LEU A 101 6.11 5.46 3.76
N VAL A 102 5.97 4.24 3.27
CA VAL A 102 5.78 3.96 1.84
C VAL A 102 4.52 3.14 1.65
N GLY A 103 3.66 3.56 0.73
CA GLY A 103 2.45 2.81 0.40
C GLY A 103 2.19 2.75 -1.11
N HIS A 104 1.62 1.65 -1.57
CA HIS A 104 1.17 1.47 -2.95
C HIS A 104 -0.27 0.96 -2.96
N ASP A 105 -1.11 1.49 -3.85
CA ASP A 105 -2.51 1.09 -4.01
C ASP A 105 -3.28 1.18 -2.66
N TRP A 106 -3.84 0.09 -2.14
CA TRP A 106 -4.45 0.05 -0.81
C TRP A 106 -3.47 0.41 0.31
N GLY A 107 -2.21 -0.05 0.22
CA GLY A 107 -1.17 0.38 1.15
C GLY A 107 -0.94 1.89 1.10
N GLY A 108 -1.18 2.52 -0.04
CA GLY A 108 -1.21 3.98 -0.18
C GLY A 108 -2.36 4.61 0.61
N ILE A 109 -3.58 4.05 0.53
CA ILE A 109 -4.72 4.53 1.33
C ILE A 109 -4.40 4.44 2.83
N VAL A 110 -3.87 3.29 3.28
CA VAL A 110 -3.45 3.10 4.67
C VAL A 110 -2.37 4.11 5.06
N ALA A 111 -1.36 4.32 4.21
CA ALA A 111 -0.27 5.26 4.45
C ALA A 111 -0.76 6.71 4.59
N TRP A 112 -1.70 7.16 3.76
CA TRP A 112 -2.31 8.47 3.90
C TRP A 112 -2.99 8.65 5.26
N HIS A 113 -3.79 7.67 5.69
CA HIS A 113 -4.46 7.71 6.98
C HIS A 113 -3.47 7.66 8.16
N LEU A 114 -2.42 6.82 8.06
CA LEU A 114 -1.36 6.77 9.07
C LEU A 114 -0.66 8.11 9.22
N ALA A 115 -0.19 8.71 8.12
CA ALA A 115 0.51 9.99 8.14
C ALA A 115 -0.39 11.13 8.63
N GLY A 116 -1.68 11.12 8.27
CA GLY A 116 -2.63 12.13 8.72
C GLY A 116 -3.03 12.02 10.19
N LYS A 117 -3.09 10.81 10.75
CA LYS A 117 -3.48 10.57 12.15
C LYS A 117 -2.30 10.58 13.13
N HIS A 118 -1.11 10.19 12.66
CA HIS A 118 0.09 10.00 13.46
C HIS A 118 1.32 10.65 12.81
N PRO A 119 1.28 11.96 12.51
CA PRO A 119 2.35 12.65 11.78
C PRO A 119 3.70 12.59 12.50
N ASP A 120 3.71 12.51 13.82
CA ASP A 120 4.90 12.40 14.68
C ASP A 120 5.63 11.06 14.55
N ARG A 121 4.99 10.04 13.95
CA ARG A 121 5.60 8.71 13.73
C ARG A 121 6.33 8.62 12.39
N PHE A 122 6.22 9.62 11.51
CA PHE A 122 6.77 9.53 10.16
C PHE A 122 7.61 10.76 9.81
N THR A 123 8.85 10.50 9.38
CA THR A 123 9.78 11.54 8.93
C THR A 123 9.55 11.92 7.46
N GLY A 124 8.86 11.06 6.69
CA GLY A 124 8.50 11.29 5.31
C GLY A 124 7.44 10.30 4.85
N LEU A 125 6.67 10.68 3.83
CA LEU A 125 5.67 9.86 3.19
C LEU A 125 5.97 9.75 1.69
N VAL A 126 5.99 8.53 1.15
CA VAL A 126 6.06 8.28 -0.30
C VAL A 126 4.90 7.37 -0.68
N VAL A 127 4.02 7.85 -1.55
CA VAL A 127 2.90 7.02 -2.03
C VAL A 127 3.04 6.80 -3.53
N ALA A 128 2.93 5.54 -3.94
CA ALA A 128 2.89 5.15 -5.34
C ALA A 128 1.45 4.93 -5.81
N SER A 129 1.11 5.45 -6.97
CA SER A 129 -0.17 5.38 -7.70
C SER A 129 -1.32 6.14 -7.02
N THR A 130 -1.59 5.92 -5.74
CA THR A 130 -2.79 6.38 -5.04
C THR A 130 -2.63 7.78 -4.47
N GLY A 131 -3.39 8.74 -4.97
CA GLY A 131 -3.46 10.07 -4.38
C GLY A 131 -4.14 10.10 -3.01
N HIS A 132 -4.12 11.26 -2.38
CA HIS A 132 -4.81 11.47 -1.10
C HIS A 132 -6.30 11.05 -1.20
N PRO A 133 -6.83 10.29 -0.23
CA PRO A 133 -8.21 9.76 -0.30
C PRO A 133 -9.27 10.83 -0.62
N SER A 134 -9.15 12.03 -0.04
CA SER A 134 -10.07 13.14 -0.35
C SER A 134 -9.91 13.67 -1.78
N ALA A 135 -8.74 13.55 -2.40
CA ALA A 135 -8.54 13.89 -3.81
C ALA A 135 -9.15 12.81 -4.71
N VAL A 136 -9.02 11.52 -4.35
CA VAL A 136 -9.71 10.41 -5.04
C VAL A 136 -11.23 10.60 -4.96
N ALA A 137 -11.76 10.91 -3.77
CA ALA A 137 -13.19 11.19 -3.58
C ALA A 137 -13.69 12.34 -4.48
N ALA A 138 -12.92 13.41 -4.59
CA ALA A 138 -13.24 14.52 -5.48
C ALA A 138 -13.22 14.11 -6.96
N ALA A 139 -12.23 13.32 -7.37
CA ALA A 139 -12.12 12.82 -8.76
C ALA A 139 -13.25 11.86 -9.13
N LEU A 140 -13.82 11.11 -8.18
CA LEU A 140 -14.99 10.26 -8.39
C LEU A 140 -16.26 11.04 -8.80
N ALA A 141 -16.30 12.37 -8.63
CA ALA A 141 -17.33 13.20 -9.20
C ALA A 141 -17.31 13.18 -10.75
N ASN A 142 -16.17 12.92 -11.36
CA ASN A 142 -15.96 12.86 -12.81
C ASN A 142 -16.16 11.45 -13.38
N SER A 143 -16.52 11.38 -14.66
CA SER A 143 -16.78 10.11 -15.36
C SER A 143 -15.53 9.26 -15.50
N ASP A 144 -14.35 9.85 -15.76
CA ASP A 144 -13.11 9.12 -15.97
C ASP A 144 -12.74 8.27 -14.74
N GLN A 145 -12.65 8.88 -13.55
CA GLN A 145 -12.31 8.12 -12.35
C GLN A 145 -13.39 7.10 -11.96
N ARG A 146 -14.68 7.42 -12.15
CA ARG A 146 -15.77 6.45 -11.92
C ARG A 146 -15.66 5.22 -12.81
N GLU A 147 -15.31 5.41 -14.09
CA GLU A 147 -15.11 4.32 -15.04
C GLU A 147 -13.91 3.47 -14.64
N ARG A 148 -12.76 4.10 -14.32
CA ARG A 148 -11.56 3.43 -13.82
C ARG A 148 -11.81 2.62 -12.56
N SER A 149 -12.64 3.11 -11.66
CA SER A 149 -12.99 2.45 -10.39
C SER A 149 -14.16 1.46 -10.51
N SER A 150 -14.69 1.22 -11.72
CA SER A 150 -15.89 0.38 -11.91
C SER A 150 -15.68 -1.08 -11.49
N TYR A 151 -14.44 -1.59 -11.54
CA TYR A 151 -14.08 -2.94 -11.11
C TYR A 151 -14.39 -3.20 -9.63
N ILE A 152 -14.45 -2.17 -8.79
CA ILE A 152 -14.79 -2.30 -7.35
C ILE A 152 -16.14 -2.99 -7.17
N LYS A 153 -17.10 -2.75 -8.06
CA LYS A 153 -18.42 -3.41 -8.04
C LYS A 153 -18.30 -4.94 -8.17
N ASP A 154 -17.36 -5.40 -9.01
CA ASP A 154 -17.09 -6.82 -9.18
C ASP A 154 -16.42 -7.42 -7.95
N PHE A 155 -15.57 -6.67 -7.26
CA PHE A 155 -14.82 -7.14 -6.10
C PHE A 155 -15.65 -7.23 -4.82
N VAL A 156 -16.68 -6.40 -4.69
CA VAL A 156 -17.59 -6.47 -3.54
C VAL A 156 -18.75 -7.45 -3.77
N ALA A 157 -18.94 -7.94 -4.99
CA ALA A 157 -20.05 -8.83 -5.34
C ALA A 157 -19.84 -10.25 -4.79
N ASP A 158 -20.94 -10.96 -4.58
CA ASP A 158 -20.92 -12.38 -4.28
C ASP A 158 -20.27 -13.16 -5.44
N GLY A 159 -19.45 -14.15 -5.11
CA GLY A 159 -18.75 -14.98 -6.11
C GLY A 159 -17.51 -14.31 -6.72
N ALA A 160 -17.05 -13.16 -6.19
CA ALA A 160 -15.84 -12.48 -6.66
C ALA A 160 -14.60 -13.37 -6.52
N GLU A 161 -14.51 -14.15 -5.44
CA GLU A 161 -13.41 -15.08 -5.18
C GLU A 161 -13.27 -16.11 -6.30
N GLU A 162 -14.36 -16.80 -6.64
CA GLU A 162 -14.40 -17.82 -7.67
C GLU A 162 -14.07 -17.22 -9.04
N LYS A 163 -14.61 -16.03 -9.34
CA LYS A 163 -14.35 -15.30 -10.59
C LYS A 163 -12.87 -14.94 -10.73
N LEU A 164 -12.24 -14.42 -9.66
CA LEU A 164 -10.85 -13.98 -9.69
C LEU A 164 -9.86 -15.13 -9.71
N LEU A 165 -10.15 -16.23 -8.99
CA LEU A 165 -9.30 -17.42 -8.94
C LEU A 165 -9.53 -18.36 -10.12
N ALA A 166 -10.59 -18.18 -10.91
CA ALA A 166 -10.87 -19.03 -12.07
C ALA A 166 -9.70 -19.05 -13.08
N ARG A 167 -9.49 -20.21 -13.74
CA ARG A 167 -8.45 -20.40 -14.74
C ARG A 167 -7.07 -19.95 -14.26
N ASP A 168 -6.68 -20.44 -13.10
CA ASP A 168 -5.39 -20.11 -12.47
C ASP A 168 -5.18 -18.60 -12.25
N GLY A 169 -6.25 -17.89 -11.89
CA GLY A 169 -6.18 -16.45 -11.61
C GLY A 169 -5.89 -15.57 -12.82
N ILE A 170 -6.33 -15.98 -14.02
CA ILE A 170 -6.03 -15.27 -15.28
C ILE A 170 -6.36 -13.78 -15.22
N LEU A 171 -7.42 -13.37 -14.52
CA LEU A 171 -7.81 -11.97 -14.39
C LEU A 171 -6.78 -11.20 -13.55
N LEU A 172 -6.31 -11.77 -12.44
CA LEU A 172 -5.30 -11.17 -11.57
C LEU A 172 -3.94 -11.10 -12.27
N ARG A 173 -3.56 -12.15 -13.00
CA ARG A 173 -2.33 -12.15 -13.81
C ARG A 173 -2.34 -11.08 -14.90
N ARG A 174 -3.48 -10.88 -15.57
CA ARG A 174 -3.65 -9.80 -16.56
C ARG A 174 -3.61 -8.42 -15.93
N ALA A 175 -4.05 -8.31 -14.67
CA ALA A 175 -3.94 -7.10 -13.89
C ALA A 175 -2.52 -6.83 -13.34
N GLY A 176 -1.54 -7.75 -13.55
CA GLY A 176 -0.14 -7.54 -13.16
C GLY A 176 0.34 -8.41 -12.00
N CYS A 177 -0.53 -9.23 -11.38
CA CYS A 177 -0.16 -10.14 -10.30
C CYS A 177 0.77 -11.26 -10.82
N THR A 178 1.90 -11.43 -10.18
CA THR A 178 2.86 -12.51 -10.49
C THR A 178 2.39 -13.85 -9.91
N ALA A 179 3.04 -14.95 -10.31
CA ALA A 179 2.73 -16.27 -9.76
C ALA A 179 3.02 -16.34 -8.24
N THR A 180 4.10 -15.70 -7.79
CA THR A 180 4.50 -15.65 -6.38
C THR A 180 3.49 -14.88 -5.52
N GLU A 181 2.87 -13.84 -6.06
CA GLU A 181 1.85 -13.04 -5.37
C GLU A 181 0.48 -13.74 -5.39
N LEU A 182 0.19 -14.50 -6.46
CA LEU A 182 -1.09 -15.21 -6.59
C LEU A 182 -1.16 -16.45 -5.71
N GLU A 183 -0.07 -17.20 -5.55
CA GLU A 183 -0.06 -18.46 -4.79
C GLU A 183 -0.62 -18.32 -3.37
N PRO A 184 -0.21 -17.35 -2.53
CA PRO A 184 -0.77 -17.15 -1.20
C PRO A 184 -2.27 -16.83 -1.19
N LEU A 185 -2.79 -16.20 -2.25
CA LEU A 185 -4.21 -15.86 -2.38
C LEU A 185 -5.09 -17.08 -2.70
N THR A 186 -4.50 -18.20 -3.16
CA THR A 186 -5.22 -19.45 -3.38
C THR A 186 -5.45 -20.26 -2.10
N GLN A 187 -4.81 -19.87 -1.01
CA GLN A 187 -5.00 -20.53 0.29
C GLN A 187 -6.43 -20.32 0.81
N PRO A 188 -6.99 -21.27 1.59
CA PRO A 188 -8.33 -21.12 2.12
C PRO A 188 -8.54 -19.79 2.84
N GLY A 189 -9.58 -19.05 2.45
CA GLY A 189 -9.96 -17.77 3.04
C GLY A 189 -9.09 -16.56 2.64
N ALA A 190 -7.95 -16.76 1.97
CA ALA A 190 -7.03 -15.67 1.65
C ALA A 190 -7.63 -14.67 0.67
N MET A 191 -8.25 -15.12 -0.42
CA MET A 191 -8.90 -14.24 -1.39
C MET A 191 -10.07 -13.50 -0.77
N THR A 192 -10.88 -14.18 0.04
CA THR A 192 -11.99 -13.54 0.79
C THR A 192 -11.47 -12.44 1.71
N ALA A 193 -10.40 -12.71 2.45
CA ALA A 193 -9.77 -11.74 3.34
C ALA A 193 -9.24 -10.52 2.57
N ALA A 194 -8.59 -10.72 1.42
CA ALA A 194 -8.12 -9.64 0.55
C ALA A 194 -9.29 -8.81 -0.03
N LEU A 195 -10.39 -9.47 -0.46
CA LEU A 195 -11.59 -8.79 -0.96
C LEU A 195 -12.37 -8.06 0.13
N ASN A 196 -12.27 -8.51 1.39
CA ASN A 196 -12.92 -7.84 2.51
C ASN A 196 -12.41 -6.40 2.72
N TRP A 197 -11.21 -6.05 2.23
CA TRP A 197 -10.77 -4.65 2.18
C TRP A 197 -11.73 -3.79 1.36
N TYR A 198 -12.19 -4.30 0.21
CA TYR A 198 -13.17 -3.61 -0.64
C TYR A 198 -14.56 -3.65 -0.01
N ARG A 199 -14.99 -4.78 0.52
CA ARG A 199 -16.31 -4.95 1.13
C ARG A 199 -16.50 -4.05 2.34
N ALA A 200 -15.51 -4.00 3.24
CA ALA A 200 -15.56 -3.18 4.44
C ALA A 200 -15.56 -1.67 4.17
N ASN A 201 -14.96 -1.24 3.06
CA ASN A 201 -14.65 0.17 2.83
C ASN A 201 -15.37 0.78 1.61
N PHE A 202 -15.94 -0.04 0.71
CA PHE A 202 -16.59 0.44 -0.51
C PHE A 202 -18.01 -0.13 -0.76
N ALA A 203 -18.44 -1.18 -0.03
CA ALA A 203 -19.79 -1.73 -0.22
C ALA A 203 -20.91 -0.88 0.42
N GLY A 204 -20.56 0.10 1.26
CA GLY A 204 -21.51 0.94 1.99
C GLY A 204 -21.08 2.39 2.07
N ASP A 205 -20.98 2.92 3.28
CA ASP A 205 -20.48 4.29 3.51
C ASP A 205 -18.96 4.36 3.35
N ILE A 206 -18.53 4.91 2.23
CA ILE A 206 -17.11 5.10 1.90
C ILE A 206 -16.47 6.29 2.63
N LYS A 207 -17.24 7.03 3.43
CA LYS A 207 -16.80 8.29 4.02
C LYS A 207 -15.57 8.11 4.91
N ALA A 208 -15.53 7.07 5.73
CA ALA A 208 -14.39 6.82 6.63
C ALA A 208 -13.09 6.63 5.85
N THR A 209 -13.14 5.89 4.73
CA THR A 209 -11.98 5.61 3.87
C THR A 209 -11.57 6.81 3.03
N MET A 210 -12.56 7.60 2.54
CA MET A 210 -12.32 8.72 1.64
C MET A 210 -12.10 10.07 2.35
N SER A 211 -12.36 10.16 3.66
CA SER A 211 -12.12 11.36 4.47
C SER A 211 -10.85 11.18 5.30
N CYS A 212 -9.71 11.51 4.71
CA CYS A 212 -8.42 11.47 5.37
C CYS A 212 -8.04 12.85 5.91
N PRO A 213 -7.42 12.95 7.10
CA PRO A 213 -6.90 14.22 7.60
C PRO A 213 -5.84 14.83 6.66
N PRO A 214 -5.65 16.15 6.71
CA PRO A 214 -4.53 16.79 6.00
C PRO A 214 -3.18 16.22 6.45
N ILE A 215 -2.22 16.24 5.54
CA ILE A 215 -0.88 15.67 5.77
C ILE A 215 0.10 16.78 6.15
N GLU A 216 0.74 16.63 7.29
CA GLU A 216 1.78 17.55 7.80
C GLU A 216 3.19 16.94 7.70
N VAL A 217 3.31 15.79 7.02
CA VAL A 217 4.57 15.07 6.80
C VAL A 217 5.10 15.40 5.40
N PRO A 218 6.41 15.66 5.22
CA PRO A 218 7.02 15.83 3.89
C PRO A 218 6.69 14.66 2.97
N THR A 219 6.05 14.93 1.84
CA THR A 219 5.38 13.91 1.03
C THR A 219 5.85 13.90 -0.42
N THR A 220 6.05 12.71 -0.99
CA THR A 220 6.16 12.48 -2.43
C THR A 220 5.03 11.61 -2.92
N LEU A 221 4.32 12.04 -3.95
CA LEU A 221 3.43 11.19 -4.72
C LEU A 221 4.13 10.79 -6.03
N VAL A 222 4.32 9.49 -6.24
CA VAL A 222 4.81 8.92 -7.49
C VAL A 222 3.62 8.37 -8.26
N TRP A 223 3.29 8.94 -9.39
CA TRP A 223 2.15 8.54 -10.21
C TRP A 223 2.58 8.35 -11.67
N SER A 224 1.84 7.56 -12.43
CA SER A 224 2.18 7.29 -13.82
C SER A 224 1.01 7.53 -14.77
N THR A 225 1.35 8.01 -15.98
CA THR A 225 0.38 8.23 -17.06
C THR A 225 -0.26 6.94 -17.58
N GLY A 226 0.39 5.79 -17.39
CA GLY A 226 -0.11 4.47 -17.78
C GLY A 226 -1.00 3.79 -16.73
N ASP A 227 -1.29 4.45 -15.59
CA ASP A 227 -2.15 3.87 -14.55
C ASP A 227 -3.60 3.77 -15.05
N ALA A 228 -4.11 2.53 -15.13
CA ALA A 228 -5.48 2.25 -15.59
C ALA A 228 -6.53 2.41 -14.48
N ALA A 229 -6.13 2.33 -13.20
CA ALA A 229 -7.04 2.35 -12.06
C ALA A 229 -7.23 3.77 -11.50
N LEU A 230 -6.16 4.57 -11.48
CA LEU A 230 -6.10 5.87 -10.81
C LEU A 230 -5.70 6.97 -11.80
N GLY A 231 -6.65 7.83 -12.14
CA GLY A 231 -6.50 8.88 -13.14
C GLY A 231 -5.67 10.07 -12.68
N ARG A 232 -5.29 10.92 -13.62
CA ARG A 232 -4.45 12.12 -13.38
C ARG A 232 -5.08 13.10 -12.37
N GLU A 233 -6.38 13.23 -12.37
CA GLU A 233 -7.08 14.24 -11.56
C GLU A 233 -6.88 14.00 -10.05
N GLN A 234 -7.00 12.75 -9.58
CA GLN A 234 -6.76 12.43 -8.18
C GLN A 234 -5.29 12.67 -7.79
N ALA A 235 -4.35 12.36 -8.70
CA ALA A 235 -2.93 12.56 -8.45
C ALA A 235 -2.60 14.06 -8.31
N GLN A 236 -3.02 14.89 -9.25
CA GLN A 236 -2.81 16.34 -9.23
C GLN A 236 -3.57 17.03 -8.09
N GLY A 237 -4.77 16.54 -7.76
CA GLY A 237 -5.60 17.05 -6.66
C GLY A 237 -5.00 16.83 -5.27
N THR A 238 -4.08 15.87 -5.14
CA THR A 238 -3.44 15.50 -3.86
C THR A 238 -2.71 16.65 -3.19
N SER A 239 -2.06 17.53 -3.94
CA SER A 239 -1.33 18.67 -3.40
C SER A 239 -2.15 19.60 -2.51
N ARG A 240 -3.48 19.62 -2.66
CA ARG A 240 -4.41 20.44 -1.86
C ARG A 240 -4.55 19.94 -0.42
N PHE A 241 -4.12 18.72 -0.14
CA PHE A 241 -4.27 18.06 1.15
C PHE A 241 -2.94 17.83 1.88
N VAL A 242 -1.82 18.32 1.31
CA VAL A 242 -0.49 18.24 1.92
C VAL A 242 -0.03 19.64 2.34
N TYR A 243 0.13 19.86 3.64
CA TYR A 243 0.55 21.14 4.23
C TYR A 243 2.04 21.12 4.66
N ALA A 244 2.82 20.22 4.07
CA ALA A 244 4.27 20.11 4.20
C ALA A 244 4.92 20.22 2.83
N ASP A 245 6.25 20.01 2.75
CA ASP A 245 6.93 19.89 1.46
C ASP A 245 6.32 18.78 0.62
N PHE A 246 5.82 19.13 -0.56
CA PHE A 246 5.15 18.21 -1.48
C PHE A 246 5.89 18.10 -2.81
N ARG A 247 6.27 16.87 -3.17
CA ARG A 247 6.85 16.52 -4.46
C ARG A 247 5.91 15.63 -5.25
N PHE A 248 5.61 16.01 -6.49
CA PHE A 248 4.89 15.17 -7.46
C PHE A 248 5.88 14.62 -8.48
N CYS A 249 6.05 13.31 -8.51
CA CYS A 249 6.87 12.60 -9.48
C CYS A 249 5.96 11.88 -10.49
N GLU A 250 5.91 12.39 -11.71
CA GLU A 250 5.15 11.78 -12.80
C GLU A 250 6.06 10.87 -13.62
N LEU A 251 5.68 9.61 -13.76
CA LEU A 251 6.33 8.63 -14.62
C LEU A 251 5.56 8.52 -15.95
N ALA A 252 6.28 8.35 -17.06
CA ALA A 252 5.68 8.13 -18.36
C ALA A 252 5.51 6.62 -18.60
N ASP A 253 4.33 6.23 -19.10
CA ASP A 253 4.04 4.91 -19.66
C ASP A 253 4.31 3.69 -18.74
N VAL A 254 4.40 3.90 -17.42
CA VAL A 254 4.40 2.83 -16.42
C VAL A 254 2.96 2.52 -16.04
N ASP A 255 2.60 1.26 -15.94
CA ASP A 255 1.29 0.86 -15.45
C ASP A 255 1.12 1.11 -13.94
N HIS A 256 0.00 0.68 -13.37
CA HIS A 256 -0.31 0.84 -11.94
C HIS A 256 0.77 0.26 -11.00
N TRP A 257 1.52 -0.75 -11.45
CA TRP A 257 2.45 -1.55 -10.65
C TRP A 257 3.84 -0.90 -10.51
N ILE A 258 3.88 0.35 -10.06
CA ILE A 258 5.12 1.15 -9.90
C ILE A 258 6.20 0.42 -9.08
N PRO A 259 5.89 -0.28 -7.94
CA PRO A 259 6.93 -0.99 -7.19
C PRO A 259 7.67 -2.04 -8.01
N GLN A 260 6.98 -2.81 -8.87
CA GLN A 260 7.59 -3.83 -9.71
C GLN A 260 8.16 -3.26 -11.01
N LYS A 261 7.47 -2.29 -11.64
CA LYS A 261 7.78 -1.81 -12.99
C LYS A 261 8.74 -0.61 -13.03
N ALA A 262 8.79 0.16 -11.96
CA ALA A 262 9.63 1.35 -11.83
C ALA A 262 10.37 1.39 -10.47
N SER A 263 10.83 0.24 -9.98
CA SER A 263 11.48 0.07 -8.68
C SER A 263 12.62 1.05 -8.44
N ALA A 264 13.43 1.36 -9.47
CA ALA A 264 14.54 2.30 -9.38
C ALA A 264 14.07 3.75 -9.12
N ALA A 265 13.01 4.18 -9.82
CA ALA A 265 12.44 5.50 -9.65
C ALA A 265 11.81 5.63 -8.25
N LEU A 266 11.03 4.61 -7.83
CA LEU A 266 10.41 4.61 -6.51
C LEU A 266 11.46 4.62 -5.39
N ALA A 267 12.50 3.78 -5.47
CA ALA A 267 13.58 3.74 -4.49
C ALA A 267 14.34 5.09 -4.40
N SER A 268 14.56 5.75 -5.54
CA SER A 268 15.19 7.08 -5.57
C SER A 268 14.34 8.12 -4.85
N GLU A 269 13.02 8.14 -5.05
CA GLU A 269 12.12 9.07 -4.36
C GLU A 269 12.05 8.80 -2.85
N ILE A 270 12.11 7.53 -2.43
CA ILE A 270 12.19 7.15 -1.01
C ILE A 270 13.52 7.63 -0.40
N ALA A 271 14.64 7.39 -1.08
CA ALA A 271 15.95 7.83 -0.63
C ALA A 271 16.06 9.36 -0.54
N LEU A 272 15.46 10.11 -1.47
CA LEU A 272 15.39 11.56 -1.41
C LEU A 272 14.64 12.05 -0.15
N ARG A 273 13.59 11.37 0.28
CA ARG A 273 12.87 11.71 1.52
C ARG A 273 13.68 11.41 2.78
N SER A 274 14.61 10.46 2.73
CA SER A 274 15.49 10.14 3.87
C SER A 274 16.59 11.19 4.09
N ALA A 275 16.97 11.95 3.07
CA ALA A 275 18.06 12.92 3.11
C ALA A 275 17.65 14.29 3.69
N VAL A 276 16.38 14.50 4.02
CA VAL A 276 15.83 15.78 4.51
C VAL A 276 15.98 15.94 6.04
N PHE A 277 16.62 14.96 6.72
CA PHE A 277 16.84 14.94 8.17
C PHE A 277 18.28 14.79 8.58
#